data_27139ce66f3ee8ea64f676d50cb7aef4
#
_entry.id   27139ce66f3ee8ea64f676d50cb7aef4
#
_cell.length_a   1.000
_cell.length_b   1.000
_cell.length_c   1.000
_cell.angle_alpha   90.00
_cell.angle_beta   90.00
_cell.angle_gamma   90.00
#
_symmetry.space_group_name_H-M   'P 1'
#
loop_
_entity.id
_entity.type
_entity.pdbx_description
1 polymer ?
#
loop_
_entity_poly.entity_id
_entity_poly.type
_entity_poly.pdbx_seq_one_letter_code
_entity_poly.pdbx_strand_id
1 'polypeptide(L)'
;MSRSGPRSIVTAVLVGLALSRLAAAQSDPLPAWNDGPAKQAIARFVADTTKEGSPKFVPPAERIAVFDNDGTLWAEQPLYFQLLFGLDRIKVLVPQHPEWKTTEPFKSVLEGHVEQALAQGDKAILEVMMVSHAGMTTDQFNDTVRKWLETAKHPKFQRLFTDLTYQPMLELLNYLRAQGFKTFIVSGGGVEFMRVFADKSYGIPPEQVIGSAGETKFQLDAGGPVLMKLPKVEFIDDGPGKPEGINRIIGRRPVFAFGNSDGDQQMLEWTAAGQGSRFMGLVHHTDAEREWAYDRASHIGKLDKAWDEATAKGWTVVDMRKDWKKVFAFDK
;
A
#
# COMPACT_ATOMS: atom_id res chain seq x y z
N MET A 1 -58.88 -72.50 -29.60
CA MET A 1 -57.58 -72.35 -30.22
C MET A 1 -56.93 -71.15 -29.59
N SER A 2 -56.03 -71.41 -28.64
CA SER A 2 -55.28 -70.42 -27.86
C SER A 2 -53.99 -70.09 -28.53
N ARG A 3 -53.64 -68.79 -28.71
CA ARG A 3 -52.28 -68.36 -29.02
C ARG A 3 -51.80 -67.39 -27.98
N SER A 4 -50.94 -67.89 -27.18
CA SER A 4 -50.14 -67.11 -26.21
C SER A 4 -49.00 -66.36 -26.95
N GLY A 5 -48.88 -65.06 -26.80
CA GLY A 5 -47.77 -64.24 -27.25
C GLY A 5 -46.83 -63.94 -26.08
N PRO A 6 -45.50 -63.80 -26.32
CA PRO A 6 -44.53 -63.64 -25.24
C PRO A 6 -44.46 -62.24 -24.67
N ARG A 7 -44.37 -62.15 -23.36
CA ARG A 7 -44.10 -60.94 -22.59
C ARG A 7 -42.63 -60.60 -22.66
N SER A 8 -42.29 -59.46 -23.31
CA SER A 8 -40.95 -58.89 -23.27
C SER A 8 -40.73 -58.14 -21.94
N ILE A 9 -39.80 -58.59 -21.19
CA ILE A 9 -39.30 -57.92 -19.96
C ILE A 9 -38.27 -56.86 -20.44
N VAL A 10 -38.64 -55.59 -20.28
CA VAL A 10 -37.69 -54.46 -20.48
C VAL A 10 -36.97 -54.22 -19.18
N THR A 11 -35.69 -54.66 -19.15
CA THR A 11 -34.80 -54.37 -18.02
C THR A 11 -34.26 -52.93 -18.16
N ALA A 12 -34.75 -52.03 -17.33
CA ALA A 12 -34.23 -50.68 -17.25
C ALA A 12 -32.90 -50.68 -16.50
N VAL A 13 -31.80 -50.45 -17.22
CA VAL A 13 -30.47 -50.20 -16.63
C VAL A 13 -30.39 -48.72 -16.20
N LEU A 14 -30.50 -48.48 -14.91
CA LEU A 14 -30.21 -47.19 -14.32
C LEU A 14 -28.70 -47.00 -14.27
N VAL A 15 -28.16 -46.24 -15.25
CA VAL A 15 -26.76 -45.76 -15.22
C VAL A 15 -26.74 -44.56 -14.28
N GLY A 16 -26.32 -44.76 -13.04
CA GLY A 16 -26.05 -43.70 -12.07
C GLY A 16 -24.75 -42.97 -12.49
N LEU A 17 -24.92 -41.77 -13.10
CA LEU A 17 -23.80 -40.84 -13.27
C LEU A 17 -23.42 -40.27 -11.88
N ALA A 18 -22.40 -40.87 -11.27
CA ALA A 18 -21.69 -40.27 -10.16
C ALA A 18 -20.88 -39.09 -10.70
N LEU A 19 -21.44 -37.88 -10.59
CA LEU A 19 -20.70 -36.62 -10.77
C LEU A 19 -19.70 -36.48 -9.62
N SER A 20 -18.53 -37.04 -9.81
CA SER A 20 -17.36 -36.74 -8.99
C SER A 20 -17.00 -35.27 -9.26
N ARG A 21 -17.46 -34.35 -8.40
CA ARG A 21 -16.88 -33.01 -8.34
C ARG A 21 -15.44 -33.21 -7.88
N LEU A 22 -14.50 -33.21 -8.82
CA LEU A 22 -13.12 -32.92 -8.52
C LEU A 22 -13.14 -31.49 -7.92
N ALA A 23 -13.02 -31.38 -6.61
CA ALA A 23 -12.62 -30.15 -5.98
C ALA A 23 -11.22 -29.85 -6.53
N ALA A 24 -11.15 -28.96 -7.53
CA ALA A 24 -9.88 -28.38 -7.93
C ALA A 24 -9.27 -27.85 -6.63
N ALA A 25 -8.11 -28.35 -6.25
CA ALA A 25 -7.38 -27.82 -5.10
C ALA A 25 -7.21 -26.32 -5.37
N GLN A 26 -7.90 -25.50 -4.58
CA GLN A 26 -7.85 -24.06 -4.72
C GLN A 26 -6.40 -23.69 -4.48
N SER A 27 -5.72 -23.14 -5.48
CA SER A 27 -4.32 -22.71 -5.36
C SER A 27 -4.19 -21.76 -4.17
N ASP A 28 -3.12 -21.91 -3.40
CA ASP A 28 -2.84 -21.02 -2.27
C ASP A 28 -2.86 -19.56 -2.73
N PRO A 29 -3.73 -18.68 -2.20
CA PRO A 29 -3.81 -17.29 -2.62
C PRO A 29 -2.63 -16.44 -2.14
N LEU A 30 -1.81 -16.96 -1.22
CA LEU A 30 -0.71 -16.27 -0.56
C LEU A 30 0.59 -17.10 -0.64
N PRO A 31 1.06 -17.47 -1.85
CA PRO A 31 2.19 -18.38 -2.03
C PRO A 31 3.55 -17.79 -1.58
N ALA A 32 3.70 -16.47 -1.53
CA ALA A 32 4.89 -15.80 -1.02
C ALA A 32 4.91 -15.67 0.52
N TRP A 33 3.86 -16.13 1.20
CA TRP A 33 3.80 -16.22 2.65
C TRP A 33 4.19 -17.63 3.12
N ASN A 34 4.97 -17.69 4.20
CA ASN A 34 5.19 -18.94 4.90
C ASN A 34 3.92 -19.38 5.65
N ASP A 35 3.72 -20.70 5.79
CA ASP A 35 2.63 -21.21 6.60
C ASP A 35 2.92 -20.94 8.08
N GLY A 36 2.24 -19.94 8.63
CA GLY A 36 2.45 -19.45 9.98
C GLY A 36 1.25 -18.71 10.54
N PRO A 37 1.36 -18.22 11.78
CA PRO A 37 0.24 -17.53 12.47
C PRO A 37 -0.30 -16.33 11.70
N ALA A 38 0.56 -15.52 11.08
CA ALA A 38 0.17 -14.32 10.33
C ALA A 38 -0.68 -14.67 9.10
N LYS A 39 -0.21 -15.58 8.25
CA LYS A 39 -0.97 -16.08 7.09
C LYS A 39 -2.32 -16.68 7.50
N GLN A 40 -2.31 -17.51 8.58
CA GLN A 40 -3.53 -18.13 9.08
C GLN A 40 -4.52 -17.10 9.66
N ALA A 41 -4.04 -16.04 10.32
CA ALA A 41 -4.89 -14.97 10.84
C ALA A 41 -5.60 -14.22 9.70
N ILE A 42 -4.85 -13.88 8.63
CA ILE A 42 -5.40 -13.26 7.42
C ILE A 42 -6.45 -14.16 6.77
N ALA A 43 -6.09 -15.42 6.48
CA ALA A 43 -7.00 -16.37 5.81
C ALA A 43 -8.27 -16.60 6.63
N ARG A 44 -8.15 -16.73 7.94
CA ARG A 44 -9.28 -16.90 8.86
C ARG A 44 -10.18 -15.67 8.88
N PHE A 45 -9.59 -14.47 8.99
CA PHE A 45 -10.38 -13.23 8.95
C PHE A 45 -11.19 -13.13 7.66
N VAL A 46 -10.55 -13.37 6.52
CA VAL A 46 -11.21 -13.31 5.21
C VAL A 46 -12.32 -14.36 5.12
N ALA A 47 -12.06 -15.60 5.50
CA ALA A 47 -13.06 -16.67 5.47
C ALA A 47 -14.28 -16.35 6.39
N ASP A 48 -14.01 -15.88 7.61
CA ASP A 48 -15.06 -15.53 8.59
C ASP A 48 -15.94 -14.38 8.11
N THR A 49 -15.34 -13.37 7.47
CA THR A 49 -16.03 -12.13 7.08
C THR A 49 -16.72 -12.23 5.72
N THR A 50 -16.37 -13.21 4.89
CA THR A 50 -16.93 -13.37 3.55
C THR A 50 -17.97 -14.49 3.45
N LYS A 51 -18.00 -15.42 4.40
CA LYS A 51 -18.94 -16.54 4.43
C LYS A 51 -20.34 -16.06 4.84
N GLU A 52 -21.31 -16.16 3.94
CA GLU A 52 -22.71 -15.87 4.23
C GLU A 52 -23.24 -16.74 5.39
N GLY A 53 -24.02 -16.14 6.27
CA GLY A 53 -24.53 -16.80 7.49
C GLY A 53 -23.53 -16.90 8.64
N SER A 54 -22.28 -16.47 8.46
CA SER A 54 -21.32 -16.33 9.56
C SER A 54 -21.77 -15.19 10.50
N PRO A 55 -21.66 -15.34 11.84
CA PRO A 55 -21.89 -14.23 12.78
C PRO A 55 -20.90 -13.08 12.60
N LYS A 56 -19.82 -13.31 11.85
CA LYS A 56 -18.77 -12.34 11.53
C LYS A 56 -18.87 -11.80 10.09
N PHE A 57 -19.93 -12.15 9.37
CA PHE A 57 -20.10 -11.74 7.99
C PHE A 57 -20.12 -10.22 7.85
N VAL A 58 -19.36 -9.74 6.87
CA VAL A 58 -19.31 -8.32 6.48
C VAL A 58 -19.91 -8.19 5.08
N PRO A 59 -20.96 -7.38 4.89
CA PRO A 59 -21.52 -7.15 3.57
C PRO A 59 -20.48 -6.62 2.58
N PRO A 60 -20.51 -7.00 1.28
CA PRO A 60 -19.51 -6.55 0.30
C PRO A 60 -19.32 -5.03 0.25
N ALA A 61 -20.39 -4.24 0.42
CA ALA A 61 -20.32 -2.78 0.43
C ALA A 61 -19.52 -2.21 1.61
N GLU A 62 -19.30 -3.00 2.66
CA GLU A 62 -18.58 -2.61 3.89
C GLU A 62 -17.16 -3.21 3.95
N ARG A 63 -16.78 -4.05 2.99
CA ARG A 63 -15.45 -4.67 2.93
C ARG A 63 -14.41 -3.66 2.46
N ILE A 64 -14.01 -2.77 3.35
CA ILE A 64 -12.97 -1.75 3.11
C ILE A 64 -11.68 -2.20 3.76
N ALA A 65 -10.61 -2.29 2.96
CA ALA A 65 -9.25 -2.59 3.39
C ALA A 65 -8.35 -1.41 3.06
N VAL A 66 -7.59 -0.93 4.05
CA VAL A 66 -6.68 0.21 3.90
C VAL A 66 -5.25 -0.23 4.19
N PHE A 67 -4.30 0.32 3.46
CA PHE A 67 -2.89 -0.01 3.55
C PHE A 67 -2.07 1.27 3.54
N ASP A 68 -1.09 1.36 4.41
CA ASP A 68 0.01 2.29 4.20
C ASP A 68 0.81 1.88 2.96
N ASN A 69 1.64 2.78 2.44
CA ASN A 69 2.43 2.56 1.23
C ASN A 69 3.90 2.24 1.56
N ASP A 70 4.63 3.23 2.08
CA ASP A 70 6.07 3.14 2.35
C ASP A 70 6.33 2.16 3.52
N GLY A 71 7.16 1.15 3.32
CA GLY A 71 7.40 0.08 4.28
C GLY A 71 6.26 -0.94 4.43
N THR A 72 5.10 -0.71 3.78
CA THR A 72 3.97 -1.65 3.83
C THR A 72 3.71 -2.33 2.48
N LEU A 73 3.64 -1.58 1.39
CA LEU A 73 3.40 -2.11 0.04
C LEU A 73 4.68 -2.15 -0.81
N TRP A 74 5.63 -1.28 -0.54
CA TRP A 74 6.95 -1.25 -1.15
C TRP A 74 8.03 -0.84 -0.12
N ALA A 75 9.30 -0.99 -0.48
CA ALA A 75 10.41 -0.61 0.40
C ALA A 75 10.46 0.91 0.64
N GLU A 76 11.01 1.31 1.80
CA GLU A 76 11.13 2.72 2.19
C GLU A 76 12.57 3.14 2.57
N GLN A 77 13.46 2.17 2.76
CA GLN A 77 14.86 2.43 3.11
C GLN A 77 15.73 2.64 1.87
N PRO A 78 16.80 3.45 1.92
CA PRO A 78 17.29 4.18 3.09
C PRO A 78 16.53 5.49 3.35
N LEU A 79 15.71 5.95 2.41
CA LEU A 79 14.86 7.15 2.47
C LEU A 79 13.59 6.90 1.69
N TYR A 80 12.49 7.52 2.11
CA TYR A 80 11.23 7.50 1.35
C TYR A 80 11.46 7.83 -0.12
N PHE A 81 10.91 7.04 -1.03
CA PHE A 81 11.20 7.19 -2.46
C PHE A 81 10.73 8.53 -3.01
N GLN A 82 9.64 9.09 -2.49
CA GLN A 82 9.22 10.43 -2.85
C GLN A 82 10.22 11.50 -2.39
N LEU A 83 10.88 11.31 -1.25
CA LEU A 83 11.95 12.23 -0.83
C LEU A 83 13.14 12.16 -1.77
N LEU A 84 13.56 10.97 -2.20
CA LEU A 84 14.61 10.79 -3.21
C LEU A 84 14.24 11.50 -4.53
N PHE A 85 12.98 11.39 -4.97
CA PHE A 85 12.48 12.17 -6.09
C PHE A 85 12.65 13.68 -5.86
N GLY A 86 12.26 14.18 -4.68
CA GLY A 86 12.41 15.60 -4.31
C GLY A 86 13.85 16.07 -4.36
N LEU A 87 14.79 15.28 -3.81
CA LEU A 87 16.22 15.57 -3.83
C LEU A 87 16.77 15.64 -5.28
N ASP A 88 16.36 14.72 -6.14
CA ASP A 88 16.77 14.75 -7.55
C ASP A 88 16.16 15.94 -8.30
N ARG A 89 14.93 16.34 -7.94
CA ARG A 89 14.31 17.55 -8.51
C ARG A 89 15.08 18.82 -8.18
N ILE A 90 15.62 18.96 -6.95
CA ILE A 90 16.47 20.11 -6.57
C ILE A 90 17.67 20.25 -7.54
N LYS A 91 18.36 19.14 -7.87
CA LYS A 91 19.47 19.15 -8.82
C LYS A 91 19.07 19.63 -10.22
N VAL A 92 17.85 19.28 -10.65
CA VAL A 92 17.29 19.71 -11.96
C VAL A 92 16.89 21.18 -11.96
N LEU A 93 16.37 21.69 -10.84
CA LEU A 93 15.83 23.04 -10.73
C LEU A 93 16.89 24.10 -10.39
N VAL A 94 18.05 23.73 -9.86
CA VAL A 94 19.12 24.65 -9.43
C VAL A 94 19.56 25.68 -10.49
N PRO A 95 19.54 25.42 -11.83
CA PRO A 95 19.84 26.46 -12.81
C PRO A 95 18.87 27.65 -12.78
N GLN A 96 17.64 27.43 -12.32
CA GLN A 96 16.59 28.47 -12.18
C GLN A 96 16.62 29.10 -10.77
N HIS A 97 17.35 28.50 -9.83
CA HIS A 97 17.47 28.88 -8.43
C HIS A 97 18.93 28.92 -7.98
N PRO A 98 19.76 29.83 -8.53
CA PRO A 98 21.19 29.87 -8.23
C PRO A 98 21.49 30.14 -6.74
N GLU A 99 20.57 30.76 -5.99
CA GLU A 99 20.64 30.99 -4.55
C GLU A 99 20.69 29.70 -3.74
N TRP A 100 20.15 28.58 -4.24
CA TRP A 100 20.19 27.28 -3.56
C TRP A 100 21.59 26.73 -3.34
N LYS A 101 22.59 27.19 -4.12
CA LYS A 101 23.99 26.80 -3.93
C LYS A 101 24.58 27.30 -2.60
N THR A 102 23.94 28.29 -1.97
CA THR A 102 24.43 28.93 -0.74
C THR A 102 23.41 28.87 0.40
N THR A 103 22.19 28.39 0.15
CA THR A 103 21.10 28.38 1.11
C THR A 103 20.76 26.96 1.54
N GLU A 104 20.69 26.70 2.85
CA GLU A 104 20.24 25.42 3.38
C GLU A 104 18.70 25.31 3.30
N PRO A 105 18.15 24.10 3.14
CA PRO A 105 18.79 22.79 3.06
C PRO A 105 19.36 22.45 1.66
N PHE A 106 19.09 23.26 0.65
CA PHE A 106 19.41 22.98 -0.77
C PHE A 106 20.91 22.83 -1.01
N LYS A 107 21.74 23.66 -0.36
CA LYS A 107 23.20 23.58 -0.44
C LYS A 107 23.68 22.18 -0.07
N SER A 108 23.30 21.68 1.10
CA SER A 108 23.65 20.34 1.57
C SER A 108 23.16 19.25 0.59
N VAL A 109 21.97 19.37 0.04
CA VAL A 109 21.43 18.45 -0.98
C VAL A 109 22.30 18.46 -2.24
N LEU A 110 22.69 19.64 -2.74
CA LEU A 110 23.50 19.78 -3.96
C LEU A 110 24.93 19.29 -3.78
N GLU A 111 25.47 19.40 -2.57
CA GLU A 111 26.80 18.88 -2.18
C GLU A 111 26.79 17.36 -1.89
N GLY A 112 25.60 16.72 -1.88
CA GLY A 112 25.46 15.30 -1.59
C GLY A 112 25.42 14.96 -0.09
N HIS A 113 25.35 15.97 0.78
CA HIS A 113 25.27 15.82 2.23
C HIS A 113 23.83 15.69 2.69
N VAL A 114 23.12 14.66 2.18
CA VAL A 114 21.68 14.47 2.40
C VAL A 114 21.35 14.34 3.89
N GLU A 115 22.15 13.58 4.65
CA GLU A 115 21.94 13.44 6.11
C GLU A 115 22.00 14.79 6.83
N GLN A 116 22.92 15.68 6.43
CA GLN A 116 23.02 17.02 6.99
C GLN A 116 21.81 17.89 6.63
N ALA A 117 21.29 17.75 5.41
CA ALA A 117 20.07 18.45 4.99
C ALA A 117 18.86 17.97 5.84
N LEU A 118 18.72 16.65 6.04
CA LEU A 118 17.62 16.06 6.82
C LEU A 118 17.76 16.32 8.33
N ALA A 119 18.97 16.42 8.85
CA ALA A 119 19.22 16.75 10.27
C ALA A 119 18.74 18.16 10.68
N GLN A 120 18.40 19.02 9.71
CA GLN A 120 17.76 20.32 9.97
C GLN A 120 16.28 20.18 10.35
N GLY A 121 15.72 18.96 10.33
CA GLY A 121 14.39 18.61 10.83
C GLY A 121 13.29 18.70 9.76
N ASP A 122 12.06 18.47 10.20
CA ASP A 122 10.88 18.34 9.34
C ASP A 122 10.64 19.55 8.44
N LYS A 123 10.99 20.75 8.92
CA LYS A 123 10.86 21.98 8.13
C LYS A 123 11.70 21.94 6.85
N ALA A 124 12.94 21.44 6.94
CA ALA A 124 13.83 21.34 5.78
C ALA A 124 13.33 20.30 4.78
N ILE A 125 12.84 19.17 5.28
CA ILE A 125 12.20 18.15 4.43
C ILE A 125 10.99 18.74 3.71
N LEU A 126 10.12 19.41 4.46
CA LEU A 126 8.93 20.05 3.90
C LEU A 126 9.30 21.08 2.84
N GLU A 127 10.33 21.91 3.06
CA GLU A 127 10.79 22.89 2.09
C GLU A 127 11.27 22.26 0.79
N VAL A 128 12.08 21.19 0.87
CA VAL A 128 12.49 20.41 -0.31
C VAL A 128 11.28 19.85 -1.06
N MET A 129 10.32 19.29 -0.33
CA MET A 129 9.11 18.72 -0.92
C MET A 129 8.28 19.80 -1.61
N MET A 130 8.10 20.94 -0.95
CA MET A 130 7.30 22.06 -1.49
C MET A 130 7.85 22.58 -2.82
N VAL A 131 9.15 22.92 -2.88
CA VAL A 131 9.74 23.47 -4.10
C VAL A 131 9.86 22.46 -5.23
N SER A 132 10.02 21.17 -4.91
CA SER A 132 10.10 20.10 -5.90
C SER A 132 8.73 19.76 -6.53
N HIS A 133 7.62 20.13 -5.88
CA HIS A 133 6.26 19.76 -6.27
C HIS A 133 5.42 20.92 -6.77
N ALA A 134 5.79 22.17 -6.50
CA ALA A 134 5.02 23.36 -6.84
C ALA A 134 5.46 24.02 -8.16
N GLY A 135 4.69 25.05 -8.59
CA GLY A 135 5.02 25.88 -9.75
C GLY A 135 4.78 25.19 -11.11
N MET A 136 4.05 24.09 -11.14
CA MET A 136 3.65 23.36 -12.33
C MET A 136 2.21 22.89 -12.25
N THR A 137 1.62 22.49 -13.37
CA THR A 137 0.29 21.88 -13.36
C THR A 137 0.35 20.45 -12.78
N THR A 138 -0.79 19.93 -12.34
CA THR A 138 -0.91 18.51 -11.90
C THR A 138 -0.46 17.55 -13.00
N ASP A 139 -0.78 17.81 -14.25
CA ASP A 139 -0.38 16.96 -15.38
C ASP A 139 1.14 16.99 -15.61
N GLN A 140 1.76 18.18 -15.55
CA GLN A 140 3.22 18.32 -15.64
C GLN A 140 3.93 17.63 -14.48
N PHE A 141 3.35 17.68 -13.27
CA PHE A 141 3.88 16.95 -12.11
C PHE A 141 3.82 15.44 -12.33
N ASN A 142 2.65 14.92 -12.74
CA ASN A 142 2.46 13.51 -13.03
C ASN A 142 3.44 12.98 -14.10
N ASP A 143 3.66 13.76 -15.17
CA ASP A 143 4.62 13.41 -16.22
C ASP A 143 6.06 13.41 -15.69
N THR A 144 6.39 14.35 -14.81
CA THR A 144 7.72 14.43 -14.20
C THR A 144 7.99 13.23 -13.29
N VAL A 145 7.02 12.86 -12.46
CA VAL A 145 7.10 11.66 -11.60
C VAL A 145 7.22 10.40 -12.45
N ARG A 146 6.39 10.26 -13.49
CA ARG A 146 6.43 9.10 -14.39
C ARG A 146 7.81 8.91 -15.02
N LYS A 147 8.38 9.96 -15.59
CA LYS A 147 9.73 9.93 -16.19
C LYS A 147 10.81 9.57 -15.19
N TRP A 148 10.70 10.05 -13.96
CA TRP A 148 11.64 9.70 -12.91
C TRP A 148 11.53 8.22 -12.54
N LEU A 149 10.32 7.69 -12.33
CA LEU A 149 10.08 6.29 -12.00
C LEU A 149 10.50 5.31 -13.11
N GLU A 150 10.52 5.75 -14.38
CA GLU A 150 10.99 4.95 -15.51
C GLU A 150 12.51 4.77 -15.57
N THR A 151 13.28 5.61 -14.89
CA THR A 151 14.74 5.64 -15.01
C THR A 151 15.49 5.57 -13.69
N ALA A 152 14.93 6.13 -12.63
CA ALA A 152 15.56 6.16 -11.33
C ALA A 152 15.65 4.78 -10.70
N LYS A 153 16.82 4.48 -10.14
CA LYS A 153 17.11 3.18 -9.55
C LYS A 153 17.46 3.31 -8.08
N HIS A 154 16.96 2.38 -7.32
CA HIS A 154 17.27 2.25 -5.92
C HIS A 154 18.78 1.96 -5.70
N PRO A 155 19.45 2.67 -4.76
CA PRO A 155 20.92 2.59 -4.61
C PRO A 155 21.43 1.19 -4.23
N LYS A 156 20.72 0.43 -3.39
CA LYS A 156 21.12 -0.93 -2.97
C LYS A 156 20.79 -1.96 -4.05
N PHE A 157 19.58 -1.94 -4.58
CA PHE A 157 19.09 -3.01 -5.46
C PHE A 157 19.43 -2.80 -6.96
N GLN A 158 19.77 -1.57 -7.37
CA GLN A 158 19.99 -1.18 -8.77
C GLN A 158 18.82 -1.51 -9.70
N ARG A 159 17.61 -1.53 -9.12
CA ARG A 159 16.32 -1.75 -9.79
C ARG A 159 15.49 -0.49 -9.75
N LEU A 160 14.50 -0.37 -10.62
CA LEU A 160 13.52 0.71 -10.55
C LEU A 160 12.80 0.67 -9.18
N PHE A 161 12.41 1.82 -8.68
CA PHE A 161 11.67 1.88 -7.41
C PHE A 161 10.37 1.09 -7.45
N THR A 162 9.69 1.08 -8.60
CA THR A 162 8.46 0.30 -8.82
C THR A 162 8.65 -1.22 -8.83
N ASP A 163 9.90 -1.71 -8.94
CA ASP A 163 10.22 -3.14 -8.81
C ASP A 163 10.32 -3.59 -7.33
N LEU A 164 10.38 -2.62 -6.40
CA LEU A 164 10.57 -2.89 -4.98
C LEU A 164 9.25 -3.00 -4.21
N THR A 165 8.21 -3.45 -4.88
CA THR A 165 6.93 -3.81 -4.27
C THR A 165 7.04 -5.14 -3.55
N TYR A 166 6.47 -5.23 -2.35
CA TYR A 166 6.51 -6.47 -1.58
C TYR A 166 5.56 -7.51 -2.16
N GLN A 167 6.12 -8.60 -2.66
CA GLN A 167 5.37 -9.68 -3.30
C GLN A 167 4.26 -10.25 -2.41
N PRO A 168 4.48 -10.51 -1.09
CA PRO A 168 3.42 -10.99 -0.21
C PRO A 168 2.25 -10.02 -0.09
N MET A 169 2.52 -8.70 -0.11
CA MET A 169 1.47 -7.69 0.00
C MET A 169 0.69 -7.53 -1.31
N LEU A 170 1.33 -7.70 -2.47
CA LEU A 170 0.63 -7.78 -3.76
C LEU A 170 -0.34 -8.97 -3.81
N GLU A 171 0.08 -10.13 -3.30
CA GLU A 171 -0.79 -11.31 -3.18
C GLU A 171 -1.95 -11.06 -2.22
N LEU A 172 -1.70 -10.41 -1.09
CA LEU A 172 -2.73 -10.04 -0.13
C LEU A 172 -3.77 -9.08 -0.73
N LEU A 173 -3.32 -8.05 -1.45
CA LEU A 173 -4.22 -7.13 -2.17
C LEU A 173 -5.10 -7.88 -3.18
N ASN A 174 -4.51 -8.77 -3.98
CA ASN A 174 -5.23 -9.59 -4.95
C ASN A 174 -6.22 -10.53 -4.27
N TYR A 175 -5.82 -11.19 -3.20
CA TYR A 175 -6.68 -12.08 -2.42
C TYR A 175 -7.88 -11.35 -1.85
N LEU A 176 -7.67 -10.19 -1.22
CA LEU A 176 -8.75 -9.38 -0.67
C LEU A 176 -9.73 -8.93 -1.75
N ARG A 177 -9.25 -8.43 -2.90
CA ARG A 177 -10.10 -8.03 -4.03
C ARG A 177 -10.91 -9.20 -4.58
N ALA A 178 -10.29 -10.38 -4.73
CA ALA A 178 -10.99 -11.60 -5.15
C ALA A 178 -12.11 -12.01 -4.18
N GLN A 179 -12.02 -11.58 -2.91
CA GLN A 179 -13.01 -11.79 -1.87
C GLN A 179 -13.97 -10.59 -1.68
N GLY A 180 -13.98 -9.66 -2.65
CA GLY A 180 -14.90 -8.52 -2.69
C GLY A 180 -14.56 -7.35 -1.78
N PHE A 181 -13.32 -7.25 -1.31
CA PHE A 181 -12.82 -6.07 -0.60
C PHE A 181 -12.44 -4.96 -1.59
N LYS A 182 -12.72 -3.71 -1.23
CA LYS A 182 -12.11 -2.53 -1.85
C LYS A 182 -10.83 -2.20 -1.12
N THR A 183 -9.72 -2.09 -1.86
CA THR A 183 -8.39 -1.83 -1.31
C THR A 183 -8.00 -0.37 -1.54
N PHE A 184 -7.54 0.32 -0.51
CA PHE A 184 -7.14 1.72 -0.56
C PHE A 184 -5.71 1.87 -0.04
N ILE A 185 -4.97 2.85 -0.58
CA ILE A 185 -3.75 3.36 0.04
C ILE A 185 -4.15 4.50 0.98
N VAL A 186 -3.52 4.56 2.16
CA VAL A 186 -3.63 5.65 3.15
C VAL A 186 -2.25 5.93 3.68
N SER A 187 -1.59 6.98 3.18
CA SER A 187 -0.15 7.18 3.37
C SER A 187 0.23 8.62 3.67
N GLY A 188 1.25 8.82 4.51
CA GLY A 188 1.90 10.10 4.71
C GLY A 188 2.52 10.71 3.44
N GLY A 189 2.78 9.87 2.43
CA GLY A 189 3.26 10.29 1.12
C GLY A 189 2.27 11.16 0.34
N GLY A 190 2.78 11.89 -0.66
CA GLY A 190 1.95 12.77 -1.49
C GLY A 190 0.99 11.99 -2.39
N VAL A 191 -0.30 12.31 -2.28
CA VAL A 191 -1.36 11.62 -3.02
C VAL A 191 -1.13 11.62 -4.53
N GLU A 192 -0.69 12.73 -5.10
CA GLU A 192 -0.47 12.85 -6.55
C GLU A 192 0.75 12.05 -7.01
N PHE A 193 1.81 11.98 -6.19
CA PHE A 193 2.98 11.12 -6.48
C PHE A 193 2.57 9.65 -6.55
N MET A 194 1.82 9.17 -5.57
CA MET A 194 1.37 7.78 -5.51
C MET A 194 0.41 7.40 -6.63
N ARG A 195 -0.50 8.30 -7.02
CA ARG A 195 -1.46 8.08 -8.12
C ARG A 195 -0.80 7.76 -9.46
N VAL A 196 0.45 8.20 -9.68
CA VAL A 196 1.17 7.92 -10.93
C VAL A 196 1.48 6.44 -11.11
N PHE A 197 1.68 5.69 -10.02
CA PHE A 197 2.13 4.30 -10.10
C PHE A 197 1.20 3.28 -9.44
N ALA A 198 0.30 3.71 -8.55
CA ALA A 198 -0.51 2.81 -7.72
C ALA A 198 -1.35 1.82 -8.51
N ASP A 199 -1.97 2.24 -9.61
CA ASP A 199 -2.78 1.35 -10.45
C ASP A 199 -1.90 0.28 -11.11
N LYS A 200 -0.81 0.68 -11.74
CA LYS A 200 0.11 -0.24 -12.42
C LYS A 200 0.81 -1.19 -11.43
N SER A 201 1.23 -0.70 -10.27
CA SER A 201 2.03 -1.48 -9.30
C SER A 201 1.18 -2.35 -8.40
N TYR A 202 0.00 -1.89 -7.99
CA TYR A 202 -0.83 -2.54 -6.97
C TYR A 202 -2.23 -2.92 -7.47
N GLY A 203 -2.66 -2.42 -8.63
CA GLY A 203 -4.04 -2.51 -9.09
C GLY A 203 -4.99 -1.67 -8.23
N ILE A 204 -4.51 -0.59 -7.63
CA ILE A 204 -5.29 0.37 -6.85
C ILE A 204 -5.47 1.63 -7.68
N PRO A 205 -6.71 1.92 -8.15
CA PRO A 205 -6.96 3.06 -9.02
C PRO A 205 -6.79 4.40 -8.26
N PRO A 206 -6.55 5.51 -8.98
CA PRO A 206 -6.19 6.80 -8.38
C PRO A 206 -7.21 7.35 -7.38
N GLU A 207 -8.50 7.06 -7.54
CA GLU A 207 -9.56 7.46 -6.60
C GLU A 207 -9.55 6.66 -5.29
N GLN A 208 -8.81 5.57 -5.22
CA GLN A 208 -8.59 4.76 -4.01
C GLN A 208 -7.25 5.06 -3.33
N VAL A 209 -6.57 6.12 -3.73
CA VAL A 209 -5.32 6.60 -3.11
C VAL A 209 -5.61 7.82 -2.26
N ILE A 210 -5.35 7.72 -0.96
CA ILE A 210 -5.43 8.78 0.04
C ILE A 210 -4.00 9.09 0.48
N GLY A 211 -3.67 10.36 0.61
CA GLY A 211 -2.33 10.79 0.96
C GLY A 211 -2.27 12.27 1.30
N SER A 212 -1.09 12.72 1.73
CA SER A 212 -0.86 14.15 1.94
C SER A 212 -1.03 14.92 0.65
N ALA A 213 -1.62 16.12 0.74
CA ALA A 213 -1.97 16.93 -0.41
C ALA A 213 -1.38 18.33 -0.30
N GLY A 214 -0.87 18.84 -1.41
CA GLY A 214 -0.59 20.26 -1.59
C GLY A 214 -1.81 21.00 -2.13
N GLU A 215 -1.93 22.30 -1.83
CA GLU A 215 -2.98 23.12 -2.42
C GLU A 215 -2.86 23.16 -3.95
N THR A 216 -4.02 23.11 -4.61
CA THR A 216 -4.13 23.32 -6.05
C THR A 216 -5.06 24.49 -6.34
N LYS A 217 -4.82 25.18 -7.44
CA LYS A 217 -5.64 26.30 -7.90
C LYS A 217 -6.08 26.09 -9.34
N PHE A 218 -7.39 26.16 -9.58
CA PHE A 218 -7.90 26.20 -10.94
C PHE A 218 -7.47 27.51 -11.64
N GLN A 219 -6.94 27.38 -12.87
CA GLN A 219 -6.55 28.48 -13.72
C GLN A 219 -6.94 28.21 -15.17
N LEU A 220 -7.14 29.29 -15.93
CA LEU A 220 -7.22 29.23 -17.40
C LEU A 220 -5.90 29.76 -17.94
N ASP A 221 -5.17 28.94 -18.65
CA ASP A 221 -3.98 29.32 -19.40
C ASP A 221 -4.24 29.31 -20.92
N ALA A 222 -3.20 29.54 -21.72
CA ALA A 222 -3.31 29.55 -23.18
C ALA A 222 -3.70 28.17 -23.77
N GLY A 223 -3.47 27.09 -23.03
CA GLY A 223 -3.82 25.71 -23.39
C GLY A 223 -5.18 25.25 -22.88
N GLY A 224 -5.85 26.06 -22.08
CA GLY A 224 -7.15 25.73 -21.48
C GLY A 224 -7.15 25.64 -19.95
N PRO A 225 -8.14 24.93 -19.35
CA PRO A 225 -8.26 24.82 -17.90
C PRO A 225 -7.19 23.89 -17.33
N VAL A 226 -6.52 24.32 -16.27
CA VAL A 226 -5.48 23.57 -15.56
C VAL A 226 -5.65 23.65 -14.04
N LEU A 227 -5.10 22.68 -13.31
CA LEU A 227 -4.88 22.75 -11.87
C LEU A 227 -3.40 23.04 -11.62
N MET A 228 -3.11 24.23 -11.09
CA MET A 228 -1.76 24.64 -10.74
C MET A 228 -1.44 24.26 -9.31
N LYS A 229 -0.30 23.59 -9.08
CA LYS A 229 0.20 23.20 -7.75
C LYS A 229 0.86 24.40 -7.07
N LEU A 230 0.38 24.71 -5.87
CA LEU A 230 0.89 25.81 -5.05
C LEU A 230 1.92 25.29 -4.02
N PRO A 231 2.87 26.16 -3.60
CA PRO A 231 3.85 25.81 -2.56
C PRO A 231 3.23 25.91 -1.15
N LYS A 232 2.15 25.17 -0.92
CA LYS A 232 1.43 25.15 0.36
C LYS A 232 0.80 23.79 0.60
N VAL A 233 0.94 23.29 1.83
CA VAL A 233 0.29 22.05 2.27
C VAL A 233 -1.18 22.31 2.53
N GLU A 234 -2.04 21.46 1.99
CA GLU A 234 -3.48 21.44 2.26
C GLU A 234 -3.82 20.45 3.37
N PHE A 235 -3.23 19.25 3.31
CA PHE A 235 -3.54 18.16 4.22
C PHE A 235 -2.32 17.27 4.43
N ILE A 236 -2.10 16.79 5.67
CA ILE A 236 -1.09 15.81 6.01
C ILE A 236 -1.80 14.52 6.46
N ASP A 237 -1.62 13.45 5.69
CA ASP A 237 -2.27 12.14 5.91
C ASP A 237 -1.34 11.19 6.69
N ASP A 238 -0.79 11.67 7.82
CA ASP A 238 0.08 10.88 8.69
C ASP A 238 -0.43 10.92 10.13
N GLY A 239 -0.16 9.86 10.89
CA GLY A 239 -0.64 9.73 12.24
C GLY A 239 -2.16 9.95 12.36
N PRO A 240 -2.62 10.98 13.11
CA PRO A 240 -4.04 11.33 13.23
C PRO A 240 -4.70 11.71 11.90
N GLY A 241 -3.93 12.21 10.93
CA GLY A 241 -4.43 12.54 9.59
C GLY A 241 -4.98 11.33 8.85
N LYS A 242 -4.41 10.13 9.04
CA LYS A 242 -4.88 8.93 8.33
C LYS A 242 -6.36 8.60 8.58
N PRO A 243 -6.87 8.49 9.81
CA PRO A 243 -8.31 8.32 10.03
C PRO A 243 -9.16 9.50 9.54
N GLU A 244 -8.64 10.73 9.56
CA GLU A 244 -9.32 11.89 9.01
C GLU A 244 -9.46 11.78 7.48
N GLY A 245 -8.38 11.43 6.78
CA GLY A 245 -8.37 11.18 5.34
C GLY A 245 -9.30 10.03 4.94
N ILE A 246 -9.30 8.92 5.68
CA ILE A 246 -10.25 7.82 5.50
C ILE A 246 -11.69 8.30 5.61
N ASN A 247 -12.00 9.05 6.67
CA ASN A 247 -13.36 9.58 6.86
C ASN A 247 -13.77 10.55 5.74
N ARG A 248 -12.84 11.43 5.31
CA ARG A 248 -13.07 12.45 4.27
C ARG A 248 -13.35 11.82 2.90
N ILE A 249 -12.62 10.76 2.54
CA ILE A 249 -12.62 10.19 1.18
C ILE A 249 -13.51 8.94 1.09
N ILE A 250 -13.40 8.01 2.04
CA ILE A 250 -14.15 6.75 2.02
C ILE A 250 -15.52 6.92 2.70
N GLY A 251 -15.61 7.74 3.76
CA GLY A 251 -16.82 7.93 4.56
C GLY A 251 -17.24 6.70 5.35
N ARG A 252 -16.39 5.68 5.44
CA ARG A 252 -16.64 4.44 6.18
C ARG A 252 -15.40 4.01 6.94
N ARG A 253 -15.60 3.43 8.12
CA ARG A 253 -14.51 2.83 8.90
C ARG A 253 -14.06 1.53 8.25
N PRO A 254 -12.76 1.32 8.03
CA PRO A 254 -12.25 0.08 7.45
C PRO A 254 -12.53 -1.13 8.33
N VAL A 255 -12.58 -2.31 7.74
CA VAL A 255 -12.64 -3.59 8.46
C VAL A 255 -11.27 -4.30 8.47
N PHE A 256 -10.34 -3.82 7.66
CA PHE A 256 -8.99 -4.34 7.53
C PHE A 256 -8.02 -3.17 7.35
N ALA A 257 -6.94 -3.14 8.13
CA ALA A 257 -5.90 -2.12 8.01
C ALA A 257 -4.51 -2.75 8.18
N PHE A 258 -3.55 -2.26 7.40
CA PHE A 258 -2.17 -2.71 7.44
C PHE A 258 -1.21 -1.52 7.35
N GLY A 259 -0.18 -1.51 8.20
CA GLY A 259 0.87 -0.52 8.23
C GLY A 259 2.21 -1.13 8.68
N ASN A 260 3.21 -0.30 8.97
CA ASN A 260 4.53 -0.76 9.42
C ASN A 260 5.18 0.17 10.45
N SER A 261 4.60 1.31 10.75
CA SER A 261 5.24 2.35 11.57
C SER A 261 4.31 2.99 12.61
N ASP A 262 4.88 3.83 13.47
CA ASP A 262 4.11 4.65 14.42
C ASP A 262 3.16 5.65 13.72
N GLY A 263 3.44 6.01 12.46
CA GLY A 263 2.55 6.82 11.64
C GLY A 263 1.23 6.14 11.29
N ASP A 264 1.15 4.80 11.46
CA ASP A 264 -0.05 4.00 11.18
C ASP A 264 -0.90 3.75 12.42
N GLN A 265 -0.39 4.07 13.61
CA GLN A 265 -1.04 3.71 14.86
C GLN A 265 -2.51 4.14 14.89
N GLN A 266 -2.81 5.40 14.56
CA GLN A 266 -4.17 5.92 14.63
C GLN A 266 -5.10 5.33 13.54
N MET A 267 -4.57 4.96 12.38
CA MET A 267 -5.33 4.22 11.36
C MET A 267 -5.74 2.83 11.86
N LEU A 268 -4.82 2.13 12.53
CA LEU A 268 -5.07 0.81 13.13
C LEU A 268 -6.04 0.91 14.30
N GLU A 269 -5.85 1.87 15.21
CA GLU A 269 -6.77 2.17 16.32
C GLU A 269 -8.17 2.50 15.82
N TRP A 270 -8.27 3.35 14.79
CA TRP A 270 -9.54 3.73 14.18
C TRP A 270 -10.26 2.51 13.60
N THR A 271 -9.53 1.63 12.95
CA THR A 271 -10.07 0.36 12.42
C THR A 271 -10.52 -0.55 13.56
N ALA A 272 -9.67 -0.75 14.57
CA ALA A 272 -9.93 -1.61 15.72
C ALA A 272 -11.17 -1.18 16.54
N ALA A 273 -11.41 0.12 16.66
CA ALA A 273 -12.57 0.67 17.38
C ALA A 273 -13.91 0.49 16.67
N GLY A 274 -13.95 -0.11 15.47
CA GLY A 274 -15.19 -0.44 14.77
C GLY A 274 -15.92 -1.63 15.39
N GLN A 275 -17.23 -1.71 15.13
CA GLN A 275 -18.02 -2.87 15.55
C GLN A 275 -17.81 -4.06 14.63
N GLY A 276 -17.99 -5.28 15.16
CA GLY A 276 -17.83 -6.53 14.42
C GLY A 276 -16.36 -6.92 14.18
N SER A 277 -16.13 -7.80 13.22
CA SER A 277 -14.80 -8.32 12.93
C SER A 277 -13.89 -7.25 12.31
N ARG A 278 -12.68 -7.12 12.86
CA ARG A 278 -11.66 -6.18 12.40
C ARG A 278 -10.30 -6.89 12.35
N PHE A 279 -9.49 -6.49 11.40
CA PHE A 279 -8.11 -6.97 11.26
C PHE A 279 -7.15 -5.80 11.24
N MET A 280 -6.16 -5.83 12.09
CA MET A 280 -5.06 -4.90 12.15
C MET A 280 -3.76 -5.67 12.00
N GLY A 281 -2.94 -5.27 11.00
CA GLY A 281 -1.64 -5.84 10.71
C GLY A 281 -0.53 -4.82 10.73
N LEU A 282 0.65 -5.23 11.19
CA LEU A 282 1.88 -4.45 11.13
C LEU A 282 2.98 -5.29 10.51
N VAL A 283 3.69 -4.75 9.51
CA VAL A 283 4.94 -5.31 9.02
C VAL A 283 6.06 -4.89 9.96
N HIS A 284 6.76 -5.86 10.53
CA HIS A 284 8.01 -5.66 11.25
C HIS A 284 9.18 -6.06 10.34
N HIS A 285 10.01 -5.10 10.02
CA HIS A 285 11.15 -5.27 9.12
C HIS A 285 12.30 -5.93 9.87
N THR A 286 12.48 -7.23 9.66
CA THR A 286 13.45 -8.07 10.39
C THR A 286 14.49 -8.71 9.47
N ASP A 287 14.45 -8.41 8.16
CA ASP A 287 15.28 -9.09 7.15
C ASP A 287 16.35 -8.17 6.56
N ALA A 288 17.44 -8.02 7.28
CA ALA A 288 18.60 -7.24 6.81
C ALA A 288 19.26 -7.80 5.54
N GLU A 289 19.05 -9.08 5.24
CA GLU A 289 19.67 -9.75 4.10
C GLU A 289 18.93 -9.45 2.79
N ARG A 290 17.61 -9.66 2.78
CA ARG A 290 16.78 -9.47 1.59
C ARG A 290 16.31 -8.01 1.42
N GLU A 291 16.15 -7.27 2.55
CA GLU A 291 15.69 -5.88 2.57
C GLU A 291 16.51 -5.06 3.57
N TRP A 292 15.96 -4.62 4.69
CA TRP A 292 16.59 -4.02 5.86
C TRP A 292 15.94 -4.56 7.13
N ALA A 293 16.69 -4.49 8.24
CA ALA A 293 16.11 -4.71 9.56
C ALA A 293 16.12 -3.38 10.33
N TYR A 294 14.96 -2.93 10.72
CA TYR A 294 14.78 -1.69 11.48
C TYR A 294 13.46 -1.71 12.27
N ASP A 295 13.43 -0.94 13.36
CA ASP A 295 12.28 -0.80 14.24
C ASP A 295 12.35 0.49 15.07
N ARG A 296 12.46 0.39 16.41
CA ARG A 296 12.34 1.48 17.38
C ARG A 296 13.33 2.64 17.20
N ALA A 297 14.54 2.35 16.74
CA ALA A 297 15.61 3.31 16.58
C ALA A 297 15.68 3.95 15.18
N SER A 298 14.86 3.50 14.25
CA SER A 298 14.87 4.02 12.90
C SER A 298 14.28 5.44 12.81
N HIS A 299 14.89 6.28 11.95
CA HIS A 299 14.31 7.57 11.58
C HIS A 299 13.26 7.45 10.48
N ILE A 300 13.40 6.43 9.61
CA ILE A 300 12.48 6.12 8.54
C ILE A 300 11.71 4.85 8.94
N GLY A 301 10.39 4.88 8.90
CA GLY A 301 9.56 3.72 9.25
C GLY A 301 9.71 3.29 10.72
N LYS A 302 9.84 4.25 11.64
CA LYS A 302 9.97 3.94 13.08
C LYS A 302 8.77 3.14 13.56
N LEU A 303 9.04 1.96 14.13
CA LEU A 303 8.05 1.07 14.74
C LEU A 303 8.35 0.90 16.22
N ASP A 304 7.70 1.65 17.06
CA ASP A 304 7.91 1.68 18.52
C ASP A 304 6.58 1.58 19.28
N LYS A 305 5.81 2.66 19.34
CA LYS A 305 4.53 2.72 20.04
C LYS A 305 3.47 1.83 19.42
N ALA A 306 3.38 1.83 18.11
CA ALA A 306 2.43 0.97 17.40
C ALA A 306 2.73 -0.52 17.60
N TRP A 307 4.01 -0.89 17.78
CA TRP A 307 4.39 -2.27 18.12
C TRP A 307 3.96 -2.66 19.52
N ASP A 308 4.20 -1.78 20.50
CA ASP A 308 3.78 -2.02 21.90
C ASP A 308 2.26 -2.18 21.98
N GLU A 309 1.51 -1.33 21.27
CA GLU A 309 0.06 -1.41 21.21
C GLU A 309 -0.43 -2.67 20.49
N ALA A 310 0.18 -3.03 19.35
CA ALA A 310 -0.13 -4.26 18.63
C ALA A 310 0.05 -5.49 19.53
N THR A 311 1.13 -5.51 20.30
CA THR A 311 1.41 -6.59 21.25
C THR A 311 0.35 -6.62 22.36
N ALA A 312 0.03 -5.47 22.96
CA ALA A 312 -0.93 -5.37 24.04
C ALA A 312 -2.36 -5.73 23.61
N LYS A 313 -2.75 -5.39 22.37
CA LYS A 313 -4.10 -5.62 21.83
C LYS A 313 -4.22 -6.90 21.01
N GLY A 314 -3.14 -7.66 20.82
CA GLY A 314 -3.13 -8.90 20.04
C GLY A 314 -3.35 -8.67 18.54
N TRP A 315 -2.88 -7.55 17.99
CA TRP A 315 -2.87 -7.31 16.55
C TRP A 315 -1.85 -8.24 15.87
N THR A 316 -2.01 -8.47 14.58
CA THR A 316 -1.10 -9.35 13.84
C THR A 316 0.18 -8.59 13.47
N VAL A 317 1.30 -8.95 14.09
CA VAL A 317 2.62 -8.46 13.70
C VAL A 317 3.26 -9.48 12.76
N VAL A 318 3.60 -9.05 11.56
CA VAL A 318 4.23 -9.87 10.51
C VAL A 318 5.74 -9.67 10.61
N ASP A 319 6.46 -10.71 10.97
CA ASP A 319 7.92 -10.75 10.95
C ASP A 319 8.38 -11.02 9.51
N MET A 320 8.93 -10.02 8.84
CA MET A 320 9.30 -10.13 7.41
C MET A 320 10.17 -11.36 7.13
N ARG A 321 11.15 -11.66 7.99
CA ARG A 321 12.08 -12.77 7.78
C ARG A 321 11.42 -14.13 7.97
N LYS A 322 10.50 -14.25 8.92
CA LYS A 322 9.86 -15.53 9.27
C LYS A 322 8.59 -15.79 8.48
N ASP A 323 7.78 -14.75 8.27
CA ASP A 323 6.45 -14.91 7.68
C ASP A 323 6.44 -14.78 6.17
N TRP A 324 7.46 -14.17 5.55
CA TRP A 324 7.56 -14.01 4.11
C TRP A 324 8.58 -14.97 3.50
N LYS A 325 8.11 -15.80 2.59
CA LYS A 325 8.92 -16.71 1.80
C LYS A 325 9.74 -15.97 0.75
N LYS A 326 9.15 -14.94 0.14
CA LYS A 326 9.78 -13.96 -0.75
C LYS A 326 9.47 -12.57 -0.26
N VAL A 327 10.40 -11.63 -0.39
CA VAL A 327 10.14 -10.20 -0.14
C VAL A 327 9.74 -9.53 -1.44
N PHE A 328 10.53 -9.68 -2.48
CA PHE A 328 10.31 -9.08 -3.80
C PHE A 328 10.02 -10.15 -4.85
N ALA A 329 9.37 -9.74 -5.96
CA ALA A 329 9.09 -10.64 -7.09
C ALA A 329 10.36 -11.27 -7.70
N PHE A 330 11.50 -10.58 -7.61
CA PHE A 330 12.77 -11.04 -8.16
C PHE A 330 13.59 -11.92 -7.20
N ASP A 331 13.15 -12.13 -5.97
CA ASP A 331 13.81 -13.04 -5.03
C ASP A 331 13.73 -14.49 -5.56
N LYS A 332 14.83 -15.23 -5.38
CA LYS A 332 14.95 -16.63 -5.84
C LYS A 332 14.12 -17.58 -5.00
#